data_90d7835b4c8547bcceee5d13fe353d74
#
_entry.id   90d7835b4c8547bcceee5d13fe353d74
#
_cell.length_a   1.000
_cell.length_b   1.000
_cell.length_c   1.000
_cell.angle_alpha   90.00
_cell.angle_beta   90.00
_cell.angle_gamma   90.00
#
_symmetry.space_group_name_H-M   'P 1'
#
loop_
_entity.id
_entity.type
_entity.pdbx_description
1 polymer ?
#
loop_
_entity_poly.entity_id
_entity_poly.type
_entity_poly.pdbx_seq_one_letter_code
_entity_poly.pdbx_strand_id
1 'polypeptide(L)'
;MQTELVDRARRGDHQAFSVLAGGAVDRLYRIARLILRDTELAEDATQDALVRAWRDLPTLRDVERFDAWLYRLLIRSCADIGRHRRRWRAELTVVSIEPAEPDRASELADRDQLERGLRRLSEAQRTILILHFYVGLSPNEAADALDIPVGTAKSRLHYAIDALRAALAADERSSQDGARQERTA
;
A
#
# COMPACT_ATOMS: atom_id res chain seq x y z
N MET A 1 10.10 25.45 -0.34
CA MET A 1 10.52 24.86 0.96
C MET A 1 10.84 23.36 0.83
N GLN A 2 9.91 22.47 0.38
CA GLN A 2 10.22 21.03 0.22
C GLN A 2 11.29 20.80 -0.86
N THR A 3 11.17 21.42 -2.03
CA THR A 3 12.13 21.34 -3.15
C THR A 3 13.56 21.72 -2.74
N GLU A 4 13.68 22.73 -1.90
CA GLU A 4 14.98 23.16 -1.37
C GLU A 4 15.58 22.14 -0.41
N LEU A 5 14.77 21.53 0.46
CA LEU A 5 15.21 20.44 1.34
C LEU A 5 15.66 19.22 0.53
N VAL A 6 14.93 18.88 -0.53
CA VAL A 6 15.30 17.77 -1.43
C VAL A 6 16.64 18.06 -2.12
N ASP A 7 16.85 19.29 -2.57
CA ASP A 7 18.08 19.71 -3.24
C ASP A 7 19.30 19.68 -2.30
N ARG A 8 19.11 20.09 -1.04
CA ARG A 8 20.12 19.99 0.01
C ARG A 8 20.44 18.53 0.34
N ALA A 9 19.41 17.72 0.58
CA ALA A 9 19.55 16.31 0.89
C ALA A 9 20.25 15.54 -0.25
N ARG A 10 19.94 15.87 -1.53
CA ARG A 10 20.60 15.31 -2.72
C ARG A 10 22.09 15.59 -2.76
N ARG A 11 22.52 16.71 -2.19
CA ARG A 11 23.94 17.10 -2.03
C ARG A 11 24.63 16.52 -0.79
N GLY A 12 23.94 15.61 -0.05
CA GLY A 12 24.47 14.91 1.10
C GLY A 12 24.16 15.56 2.46
N ASP A 13 23.23 16.52 2.50
CA ASP A 13 22.79 17.12 3.77
C ASP A 13 21.87 16.14 4.53
N HIS A 14 22.45 15.44 5.52
CA HIS A 14 21.76 14.48 6.37
C HIS A 14 20.59 15.11 7.15
N GLN A 15 20.74 16.37 7.57
CA GLN A 15 19.71 17.03 8.35
C GLN A 15 18.49 17.38 7.49
N ALA A 16 18.73 17.84 6.25
CA ALA A 16 17.66 18.06 5.28
C ALA A 16 16.90 16.74 4.97
N PHE A 17 17.61 15.63 4.79
CA PHE A 17 16.98 14.33 4.59
C PHE A 17 16.18 13.87 5.80
N SER A 18 16.70 14.05 7.03
CA SER A 18 15.97 13.69 8.26
C SER A 18 14.64 14.43 8.38
N VAL A 19 14.59 15.70 7.98
CA VAL A 19 13.33 16.47 7.95
C VAL A 19 12.37 15.91 6.91
N LEU A 20 12.85 15.58 5.70
CA LEU A 20 12.01 14.97 4.65
C LEU A 20 11.49 13.59 5.06
N ALA A 21 12.34 12.75 5.62
CA ALA A 21 11.98 11.42 6.09
C ALA A 21 10.96 11.48 7.23
N GLY A 22 11.19 12.34 8.23
CA GLY A 22 10.25 12.56 9.34
C GLY A 22 8.88 13.03 8.88
N GLY A 23 8.81 13.91 7.87
CA GLY A 23 7.55 14.36 7.29
C GLY A 23 6.82 13.31 6.43
N ALA A 24 7.54 12.27 5.96
CA ALA A 24 7.00 11.25 5.07
C ALA A 24 6.65 9.93 5.78
N VAL A 25 7.33 9.59 6.89
CA VAL A 25 7.29 8.26 7.51
C VAL A 25 5.89 7.76 7.81
N ASP A 26 5.05 8.57 8.45
CA ASP A 26 3.69 8.17 8.83
C ASP A 26 2.80 7.91 7.61
N ARG A 27 2.97 8.70 6.54
CA ARG A 27 2.26 8.54 5.29
C ARG A 27 2.70 7.28 4.57
N LEU A 28 3.99 7.02 4.49
CA LEU A 28 4.56 5.81 3.89
C LEU A 28 4.11 4.55 4.65
N TYR A 29 4.17 4.57 5.97
CA TYR A 29 3.72 3.48 6.82
C TYR A 29 2.24 3.14 6.58
N ARG A 30 1.36 4.15 6.57
CA ARG A 30 -0.07 3.94 6.29
C ARG A 30 -0.31 3.28 4.93
N ILE A 31 0.41 3.71 3.89
CA ILE A 31 0.33 3.11 2.55
C ILE A 31 0.82 1.67 2.57
N ALA A 32 1.99 1.41 3.16
CA ALA A 32 2.56 0.07 3.29
C ALA A 32 1.60 -0.87 4.04
N ARG A 33 1.00 -0.39 5.13
CA ARG A 33 0.04 -1.15 5.94
C ARG A 33 -1.24 -1.49 5.15
N LEU A 34 -1.77 -0.57 4.36
CA LEU A 34 -2.89 -0.84 3.48
C LEU A 34 -2.55 -1.89 2.41
N ILE A 35 -1.32 -1.88 1.88
CA ILE A 35 -0.85 -2.82 0.85
C ILE A 35 -0.59 -4.19 1.45
N LEU A 36 0.25 -4.27 2.48
CA LEU A 36 0.76 -5.52 3.05
C LEU A 36 -0.19 -6.16 4.06
N ARG A 37 -1.00 -5.34 4.74
CA ARG A 37 -1.96 -5.76 5.78
C ARG A 37 -1.29 -6.50 6.95
N ASP A 38 -0.11 -6.07 7.26
CA ASP A 38 0.74 -6.62 8.30
C ASP A 38 1.58 -5.48 8.86
N THR A 39 1.53 -5.27 10.16
CA THR A 39 2.17 -4.15 10.84
C THR A 39 3.69 -4.23 10.74
N GLU A 40 4.26 -5.39 11.04
CA GLU A 40 5.71 -5.60 11.03
C GLU A 40 6.27 -5.45 9.60
N LEU A 41 5.62 -6.07 8.63
CA LEU A 41 6.04 -5.95 7.23
C LEU A 41 5.87 -4.53 6.69
N ALA A 42 4.91 -3.77 7.19
CA ALA A 42 4.74 -2.37 6.80
C ALA A 42 5.83 -1.47 7.38
N GLU A 43 6.27 -1.73 8.61
CA GLU A 43 7.42 -1.07 9.23
C GLU A 43 8.70 -1.36 8.44
N ASP A 44 8.96 -2.63 8.15
CA ASP A 44 10.11 -3.06 7.35
C ASP A 44 10.13 -2.41 5.97
N ALA A 45 8.98 -2.39 5.26
CA ALA A 45 8.86 -1.79 3.95
C ALA A 45 9.10 -0.28 3.99
N THR A 46 8.62 0.38 5.03
CA THR A 46 8.80 1.82 5.21
C THR A 46 10.26 2.15 5.48
N GLN A 47 10.91 1.40 6.35
CA GLN A 47 12.31 1.56 6.67
C GLN A 47 13.19 1.30 5.43
N ASP A 48 12.97 0.18 4.72
CA ASP A 48 13.71 -0.14 3.50
C ASP A 48 13.53 0.93 2.42
N ALA A 49 12.31 1.46 2.24
CA ALA A 49 12.04 2.55 1.31
C ALA A 49 12.81 3.83 1.66
N LEU A 50 12.89 4.20 2.94
CA LEU A 50 13.66 5.37 3.40
C LEU A 50 15.17 5.17 3.26
N VAL A 51 15.68 3.96 3.52
CA VAL A 51 17.10 3.62 3.30
C VAL A 51 17.44 3.71 1.81
N ARG A 52 16.59 3.13 0.94
CA ARG A 52 16.74 3.27 -0.52
C ARG A 52 16.67 4.73 -0.95
N ALA A 53 15.73 5.48 -0.38
CA ALA A 53 15.59 6.91 -0.67
C ALA A 53 16.87 7.68 -0.35
N TRP A 54 17.46 7.46 0.82
CA TRP A 54 18.74 8.10 1.17
C TRP A 54 19.85 7.75 0.19
N ARG A 55 20.01 6.46 -0.11
CA ARG A 55 21.06 5.96 -1.00
C ARG A 55 20.91 6.47 -2.44
N ASP A 56 19.68 6.44 -2.96
CA ASP A 56 19.40 6.68 -4.37
C ASP A 56 19.02 8.15 -4.66
N LEU A 57 18.86 9.01 -3.63
CA LEU A 57 18.51 10.43 -3.75
C LEU A 57 19.40 11.22 -4.71
N PRO A 58 20.74 11.00 -4.76
CA PRO A 58 21.59 11.68 -5.73
C PRO A 58 21.20 11.42 -7.20
N THR A 59 20.48 10.33 -7.48
CA THR A 59 20.02 9.97 -8.84
C THR A 59 18.71 10.65 -9.23
N LEU A 60 18.02 11.29 -8.30
CA LEU A 60 16.76 11.98 -8.55
C LEU A 60 17.01 13.20 -9.46
N ARG A 61 16.47 13.14 -10.68
CA ARG A 61 16.68 14.21 -11.68
C ARG A 61 15.76 15.41 -11.44
N ASP A 62 14.53 15.15 -11.05
CA ASP A 62 13.49 16.16 -10.87
C ASP A 62 13.06 16.19 -9.41
N VAL A 63 13.49 17.24 -8.69
CA VAL A 63 13.22 17.42 -7.26
C VAL A 63 11.73 17.67 -6.97
N GLU A 64 10.96 18.16 -7.94
CA GLU A 64 9.52 18.36 -7.78
C GLU A 64 8.75 17.04 -7.78
N ARG A 65 9.35 15.98 -8.33
CA ARG A 65 8.79 14.62 -8.34
C ARG A 65 9.25 13.76 -7.16
N PHE A 66 9.82 14.35 -6.12
CA PHE A 66 10.33 13.63 -4.96
C PHE A 66 9.29 12.70 -4.33
N ASP A 67 8.06 13.17 -4.10
CA ASP A 67 7.01 12.36 -3.50
C ASP A 67 6.63 11.16 -4.37
N ALA A 68 6.41 11.36 -5.66
CA ALA A 68 6.10 10.27 -6.59
C ALA A 68 7.25 9.26 -6.69
N TRP A 69 8.49 9.73 -6.67
CA TRP A 69 9.68 8.88 -6.65
C TRP A 69 9.79 8.09 -5.33
N LEU A 70 9.50 8.70 -4.20
CA LEU A 70 9.50 8.06 -2.88
C LEU A 70 8.41 6.99 -2.79
N TYR A 71 7.21 7.25 -3.31
CA TYR A 71 6.15 6.24 -3.41
C TYR A 71 6.59 5.05 -4.26
N ARG A 72 7.29 5.28 -5.38
CA ARG A 72 7.85 4.20 -6.21
C ARG A 72 8.80 3.30 -5.43
N LEU A 73 9.66 3.88 -4.59
CA LEU A 73 10.55 3.12 -3.72
C LEU A 73 9.76 2.30 -2.71
N LEU A 74 8.77 2.89 -2.05
CA LEU A 74 7.90 2.18 -1.11
C LEU A 74 7.19 0.99 -1.76
N ILE A 75 6.59 1.18 -2.93
CA ILE A 75 5.90 0.11 -3.64
C ILE A 75 6.84 -1.03 -4.00
N ARG A 76 8.07 -0.72 -4.42
CA ARG A 76 9.10 -1.73 -4.68
C ARG A 76 9.45 -2.49 -3.40
N SER A 77 9.65 -1.80 -2.29
CA SER A 77 9.90 -2.43 -0.98
C SER A 77 8.74 -3.34 -0.55
N CYS A 78 7.49 -2.89 -0.67
CA CYS A 78 6.32 -3.71 -0.40
C CYS A 78 6.27 -4.96 -1.29
N ALA A 79 6.53 -4.82 -2.59
CA ALA A 79 6.52 -5.94 -3.53
C ALA A 79 7.64 -6.95 -3.25
N ASP A 80 8.84 -6.47 -2.88
CA ASP A 80 9.98 -7.32 -2.52
C ASP A 80 9.66 -8.16 -1.28
N ILE A 81 9.18 -7.52 -0.22
CA ILE A 81 8.78 -8.15 1.03
C ILE A 81 7.63 -9.15 0.81
N GLY A 82 6.60 -8.75 0.05
CA GLY A 82 5.48 -9.62 -0.28
C GLY A 82 5.91 -10.86 -1.08
N ARG A 83 6.88 -10.73 -2.00
CA ARG A 83 7.46 -11.86 -2.73
C ARG A 83 8.26 -12.78 -1.82
N HIS A 84 9.08 -12.24 -0.92
CA HIS A 84 9.86 -13.01 0.03
C HIS A 84 8.95 -13.82 0.96
N ARG A 85 7.92 -13.19 1.53
CA ARG A 85 6.91 -13.86 2.37
C ARG A 85 6.17 -14.98 1.65
N ARG A 86 5.80 -14.79 0.36
CA ARG A 86 5.14 -15.84 -0.43
C ARG A 86 6.05 -17.04 -0.66
N ARG A 87 7.34 -16.81 -0.99
CA ARG A 87 8.32 -17.90 -1.14
C ARG A 87 8.49 -18.67 0.16
N TRP A 88 8.70 -17.97 1.27
CA TRP A 88 8.90 -18.59 2.57
C TRP A 88 7.68 -19.39 3.03
N ARG A 89 6.46 -18.87 2.80
CA ARG A 89 5.23 -19.64 3.07
C ARG A 89 5.10 -20.88 2.17
N ALA A 90 5.50 -20.82 0.92
CA ALA A 90 5.48 -21.97 0.01
C ALA A 90 6.49 -23.06 0.45
N GLU A 91 7.65 -22.66 1.01
CA GLU A 91 8.64 -23.57 1.56
C GLU A 91 8.19 -24.17 2.91
N LEU A 92 7.40 -23.42 3.70
CA LEU A 92 6.85 -23.85 4.99
C LEU A 92 5.52 -24.60 4.90
N THR A 93 5.07 -25.04 3.73
CA THR A 93 3.75 -25.68 3.51
C THR A 93 3.52 -26.99 4.31
N VAL A 94 4.18 -27.19 5.42
CA VAL A 94 3.95 -28.28 6.39
C VAL A 94 3.30 -27.80 7.69
N VAL A 95 3.21 -26.49 7.94
CA VAL A 95 2.59 -25.95 9.16
C VAL A 95 1.56 -24.89 8.76
N SER A 96 0.29 -25.18 9.05
CA SER A 96 -0.81 -24.19 8.93
C SER A 96 -0.49 -23.00 9.84
N ILE A 97 -0.06 -21.89 9.26
CA ILE A 97 0.00 -20.61 9.96
C ILE A 97 -1.32 -19.91 9.68
N GLU A 98 -2.10 -19.73 10.72
CA GLU A 98 -3.33 -18.94 10.69
C GLU A 98 -3.07 -17.53 10.13
N PRO A 99 -4.05 -16.95 9.41
CA PRO A 99 -3.96 -15.56 8.97
C PRO A 99 -3.78 -14.67 10.20
N ALA A 100 -2.84 -13.73 10.14
CA ALA A 100 -2.65 -12.73 11.18
C ALA A 100 -3.99 -12.10 11.57
N GLU A 101 -4.27 -12.07 12.87
CA GLU A 101 -5.51 -11.50 13.42
C GLU A 101 -5.69 -10.05 12.96
N PRO A 102 -6.93 -9.64 12.68
CA PRO A 102 -7.21 -8.25 12.39
C PRO A 102 -6.98 -7.41 13.64
N ASP A 103 -6.13 -6.39 13.51
CA ASP A 103 -5.93 -5.37 14.52
C ASP A 103 -7.30 -4.76 14.90
N ARG A 104 -7.70 -4.95 16.14
CA ARG A 104 -8.97 -4.47 16.70
C ARG A 104 -8.81 -3.00 17.09
N ALA A 105 -8.90 -2.11 16.11
CA ALA A 105 -9.20 -0.72 16.36
C ALA A 105 -10.28 -0.29 15.36
N SER A 106 -11.51 -0.62 15.70
CA SER A 106 -12.72 -0.21 15.00
C SER A 106 -13.02 1.25 15.33
N GLU A 107 -13.00 2.10 14.32
CA GLU A 107 -13.85 3.28 14.29
C GLU A 107 -14.57 3.36 12.95
N LEU A 108 -15.90 3.23 13.02
CA LEU A 108 -16.92 3.45 11.99
C LEU A 108 -17.18 2.27 11.03
N ALA A 109 -18.43 1.81 11.02
CA ALA A 109 -18.94 0.67 10.24
C ALA A 109 -18.57 0.71 8.74
N ASP A 110 -18.55 1.89 8.12
CA ASP A 110 -18.20 2.08 6.70
C ASP A 110 -16.71 1.83 6.43
N ARG A 111 -15.86 2.18 7.40
CA ARG A 111 -14.41 1.96 7.30
C ARG A 111 -14.08 0.49 7.43
N ASP A 112 -14.76 -0.20 8.32
CA ASP A 112 -14.64 -1.65 8.51
C ASP A 112 -15.13 -2.42 7.27
N GLN A 113 -16.21 -1.97 6.62
CA GLN A 113 -16.72 -2.56 5.37
C GLN A 113 -15.70 -2.40 4.23
N LEU A 114 -15.11 -1.21 4.06
CA LEU A 114 -14.07 -0.98 3.05
C LEU A 114 -12.83 -1.83 3.31
N GLU A 115 -12.38 -1.92 4.56
CA GLU A 115 -11.26 -2.78 4.93
C GLU A 115 -11.55 -4.25 4.64
N ARG A 116 -12.73 -4.75 4.95
CA ARG A 116 -13.17 -6.12 4.59
C ARG A 116 -13.16 -6.31 3.07
N GLY A 117 -13.70 -5.36 2.31
CA GLY A 117 -13.67 -5.40 0.85
C GLY A 117 -12.25 -5.46 0.29
N LEU A 118 -11.35 -4.61 0.79
CA LEU A 118 -9.94 -4.62 0.41
C LEU A 118 -9.22 -5.92 0.79
N ARG A 119 -9.68 -6.63 1.84
CA ARG A 119 -9.11 -7.93 2.24
C ARG A 119 -9.33 -9.02 1.20
N ARG A 120 -10.41 -8.96 0.45
CA ARG A 120 -10.76 -9.96 -0.58
C ARG A 120 -9.99 -9.75 -1.89
N LEU A 121 -9.35 -8.59 -2.05
CA LEU A 121 -8.57 -8.28 -3.25
C LEU A 121 -7.19 -8.94 -3.23
N SER A 122 -6.70 -9.29 -4.41
CA SER A 122 -5.29 -9.62 -4.56
C SER A 122 -4.41 -8.42 -4.20
N GLU A 123 -3.16 -8.66 -3.80
CA GLU A 123 -2.20 -7.60 -3.49
C GLU A 123 -2.05 -6.61 -4.66
N ALA A 124 -1.99 -7.11 -5.91
CA ALA A 124 -1.86 -6.27 -7.09
C ALA A 124 -3.08 -5.37 -7.34
N GLN A 125 -4.30 -5.88 -7.10
CA GLN A 125 -5.53 -5.10 -7.20
C GLN A 125 -5.61 -4.06 -6.11
N ARG A 126 -5.31 -4.44 -4.87
CA ARG A 126 -5.31 -3.53 -3.72
C ARG A 126 -4.28 -2.41 -3.89
N THR A 127 -3.07 -2.73 -4.32
CA THR A 127 -2.01 -1.76 -4.53
C THR A 127 -2.42 -0.69 -5.53
N ILE A 128 -2.99 -1.06 -6.68
CA ILE A 128 -3.35 -0.05 -7.69
C ILE A 128 -4.52 0.83 -7.23
N LEU A 129 -5.47 0.30 -6.45
CA LEU A 129 -6.53 1.11 -5.84
C LEU A 129 -5.97 2.12 -4.84
N ILE A 130 -5.04 1.68 -3.99
CA ILE A 130 -4.40 2.57 -3.00
C ILE A 130 -3.62 3.67 -3.70
N LEU A 131 -2.85 3.34 -4.73
CA LEU A 131 -2.09 4.34 -5.49
C LEU A 131 -3.00 5.37 -6.16
N HIS A 132 -4.12 4.93 -6.73
CA HIS A 132 -5.03 5.82 -7.44
C HIS A 132 -5.91 6.64 -6.48
N PHE A 133 -6.61 5.99 -5.55
CA PHE A 133 -7.63 6.64 -4.73
C PHE A 133 -7.09 7.24 -3.42
N TYR A 134 -6.07 6.65 -2.82
CA TYR A 134 -5.52 7.14 -1.55
C TYR A 134 -4.31 8.06 -1.76
N VAL A 135 -3.41 7.71 -2.68
CA VAL A 135 -2.22 8.52 -2.99
C VAL A 135 -2.52 9.60 -4.03
N GLY A 136 -3.56 9.42 -4.86
CA GLY A 136 -3.98 10.37 -5.88
C GLY A 136 -3.20 10.27 -7.20
N LEU A 137 -2.51 9.15 -7.45
CA LEU A 137 -1.76 8.98 -8.70
C LEU A 137 -2.70 8.75 -9.89
N SER A 138 -2.38 9.38 -11.01
CA SER A 138 -2.99 9.03 -12.29
C SER A 138 -2.65 7.60 -12.70
N PRO A 139 -3.41 6.95 -13.60
CA PRO A 139 -3.06 5.62 -14.09
C PRO A 139 -1.67 5.54 -14.75
N ASN A 140 -1.17 6.63 -15.33
CA ASN A 140 0.17 6.70 -15.90
C ASN A 140 1.24 6.69 -14.80
N GLU A 141 1.07 7.52 -13.77
CA GLU A 141 1.99 7.57 -12.62
C GLU A 141 1.96 6.27 -11.82
N ALA A 142 0.79 5.65 -11.68
CA ALA A 142 0.66 4.32 -11.05
C ALA A 142 1.38 3.24 -11.88
N ALA A 143 1.31 3.30 -13.22
CA ALA A 143 2.05 2.40 -14.10
C ALA A 143 3.56 2.55 -13.90
N ASP A 144 4.05 3.79 -13.86
CA ASP A 144 5.46 4.09 -13.59
C ASP A 144 5.90 3.61 -12.19
N ALA A 145 5.04 3.81 -11.18
CA ALA A 145 5.34 3.37 -9.81
C ALA A 145 5.41 1.84 -9.68
N LEU A 146 4.58 1.11 -10.44
CA LEU A 146 4.50 -0.34 -10.43
C LEU A 146 5.46 -1.01 -11.43
N ASP A 147 6.12 -0.23 -12.28
CA ASP A 147 6.97 -0.71 -13.38
C ASP A 147 6.22 -1.67 -14.33
N ILE A 148 5.02 -1.25 -14.78
CA ILE A 148 4.16 -1.99 -15.68
C ILE A 148 3.69 -1.09 -16.84
N PRO A 149 3.30 -1.68 -18.00
CA PRO A 149 2.71 -0.90 -19.09
C PRO A 149 1.43 -0.17 -18.64
N VAL A 150 1.22 1.05 -19.16
CA VAL A 150 0.05 1.89 -18.84
C VAL A 150 -1.27 1.17 -19.14
N GLY A 151 -1.34 0.40 -20.25
CA GLY A 151 -2.50 -0.42 -20.56
C GLY A 151 -2.80 -1.46 -19.48
N THR A 152 -1.75 -2.08 -18.91
CA THR A 152 -1.88 -3.01 -17.80
C THR A 152 -2.35 -2.31 -16.52
N ALA A 153 -1.86 -1.11 -16.22
CA ALA A 153 -2.32 -0.34 -15.07
C ALA A 153 -3.81 0.02 -15.20
N LYS A 154 -4.23 0.49 -16.38
CA LYS A 154 -5.65 0.84 -16.63
C LYS A 154 -6.56 -0.37 -16.49
N SER A 155 -6.23 -1.51 -17.12
CA SER A 155 -7.03 -2.72 -17.02
C SER A 155 -7.05 -3.27 -15.58
N ARG A 156 -5.91 -3.27 -14.90
CA ARG A 156 -5.81 -3.70 -13.49
C ARG A 156 -6.67 -2.82 -12.58
N LEU A 157 -6.66 -1.50 -12.78
CA LEU A 157 -7.49 -0.57 -12.03
C LEU A 157 -8.98 -0.85 -12.26
N HIS A 158 -9.39 -1.04 -13.50
CA HIS A 158 -10.77 -1.38 -13.85
C HIS A 158 -11.23 -2.67 -13.15
N TYR A 159 -10.50 -3.77 -13.31
CA TYR A 159 -10.82 -5.03 -12.64
C TYR A 159 -10.76 -4.96 -11.11
N ALA A 160 -9.86 -4.14 -10.56
CA ALA A 160 -9.78 -3.95 -9.11
C ALA A 160 -11.00 -3.21 -8.56
N ILE A 161 -11.52 -2.21 -9.28
CA ILE A 161 -12.76 -1.50 -8.92
C ILE A 161 -13.94 -2.48 -8.95
N ASP A 162 -14.07 -3.28 -9.99
CA ASP A 162 -15.17 -4.25 -10.10
C ASP A 162 -15.10 -5.33 -9.01
N ALA A 163 -13.90 -5.82 -8.72
CA ALA A 163 -13.69 -6.78 -7.64
C ALA A 163 -14.03 -6.19 -6.26
N LEU A 164 -13.67 -4.92 -6.01
CA LEU A 164 -14.03 -4.22 -4.78
C LEU A 164 -15.55 -4.05 -4.65
N ARG A 165 -16.23 -3.61 -5.71
CA ARG A 165 -17.71 -3.49 -5.73
C ARG A 165 -18.37 -4.82 -5.42
N ALA A 166 -17.91 -5.91 -6.05
CA ALA A 166 -18.45 -7.24 -5.81
C ALA A 166 -18.23 -7.69 -4.36
N ALA A 167 -17.06 -7.39 -3.78
CA ALA A 167 -16.73 -7.71 -2.40
C ALA A 167 -17.64 -6.96 -1.41
N LEU A 168 -17.85 -5.66 -1.62
CA LEU A 168 -18.74 -4.83 -0.78
C LEU A 168 -20.19 -5.29 -0.87
N ALA A 169 -20.71 -5.57 -2.06
CA ALA A 169 -22.07 -6.08 -2.25
C ALA A 169 -22.29 -7.48 -1.63
N ALA A 170 -21.26 -8.31 -1.52
CA ALA A 170 -21.32 -9.58 -0.82
C ALA A 170 -21.39 -9.41 0.70
N ASP A 171 -20.69 -8.42 1.25
CA ASP A 171 -20.74 -8.12 2.69
C ASP A 171 -22.10 -7.56 3.12
N GLU A 172 -22.71 -6.69 2.30
CA GLU A 172 -24.07 -6.17 2.56
C GLU A 172 -25.10 -7.28 2.64
N ARG A 173 -25.04 -8.25 1.71
CA ARG A 173 -25.96 -9.41 1.70
C ARG A 173 -25.78 -10.28 2.95
N SER A 174 -24.52 -10.54 3.35
CA SER A 174 -24.24 -11.34 4.55
C SER A 174 -24.72 -10.67 5.83
N SER A 175 -24.60 -9.34 5.90
CA SER A 175 -25.08 -8.55 7.04
C SER A 175 -26.62 -8.52 7.13
N GLN A 176 -27.30 -8.46 5.99
CA GLN A 176 -28.77 -8.49 5.92
C GLN A 176 -29.33 -9.87 6.29
N ASP A 177 -28.69 -10.96 5.87
CA ASP A 177 -29.10 -12.33 6.20
C ASP A 177 -28.91 -12.63 7.70
N GLY A 178 -27.81 -12.14 8.31
CA GLY A 178 -27.56 -12.26 9.76
C GLY A 178 -28.65 -11.54 10.58
N ALA A 179 -28.96 -10.29 10.23
CA ALA A 179 -29.98 -9.50 10.89
C ALA A 179 -31.41 -10.08 10.73
N ARG A 180 -31.66 -10.83 9.66
CA ARG A 180 -32.93 -11.49 9.40
C ARG A 180 -33.09 -12.78 10.24
N GLN A 181 -31.99 -13.51 10.45
CA GLN A 181 -31.96 -14.70 11.30
C GLN A 181 -32.16 -14.37 12.78
N GLU A 182 -31.54 -13.29 13.27
CA GLU A 182 -31.73 -12.81 14.67
C GLU A 182 -33.12 -12.33 14.99
N ARG A 183 -33.91 -11.87 13.98
CA ARG A 183 -35.30 -11.45 14.14
C ARG A 183 -36.31 -12.61 14.14
N THR A 184 -35.84 -13.79 13.76
CA THR A 184 -36.72 -14.97 13.58
C THR A 184 -36.50 -16.04 14.67
N ALA A 185 -35.50 -15.84 15.52
CA ALA A 185 -35.16 -16.67 16.67
C ALA A 185 -35.67 -16.04 17.98
#